data_7f8515e8031bd646c0145388c016b49d
#
_entry.id   7f8515e8031bd646c0145388c016b49d
#
_cell.length_a   1.000
_cell.length_b   1.000
_cell.length_c   1.000
_cell.angle_alpha   90.00
_cell.angle_beta   90.00
_cell.angle_gamma   90.00
#
_symmetry.space_group_name_H-M   'P 1'
#
loop_
_entity.id
_entity.type
_entity.pdbx_description
1 polymer ?
#
loop_
_entity_poly.entity_id
_entity_poly.type
_entity_poly.pdbx_seq_one_letter_code
_entity_poly.pdbx_strand_id
1 'polypeptide(L)'
;MHPLKQLFEWFPDRDFAVLDHGFLPHGRDYSIVVESALGKDPGRHRFQFTHVVVAIYTTRVEDDLLRRSWEDTFVDYEEWERAGTPAGYVWGTNWSLADPGMRAVEPSQLATDWSERLQKPMYELKLETDRFSLFLVFHSLRTAKIDDRTDTVAQVIVPIED
;
A
#
# COMPACT_ATOMS: atom_id res chain seq x y z
N MET A 1 -6.53 -6.33 -22.13
CA MET A 1 -6.79 -5.57 -20.86
C MET A 1 -5.66 -5.88 -19.92
N HIS A 2 -5.07 -4.87 -19.31
CA HIS A 2 -3.93 -5.07 -18.40
C HIS A 2 -4.37 -5.95 -17.22
N PRO A 3 -3.71 -7.08 -16.91
CA PRO A 3 -4.18 -8.04 -15.92
C PRO A 3 -4.39 -7.43 -14.52
N LEU A 4 -3.60 -6.41 -14.17
CA LEU A 4 -3.74 -5.68 -12.91
C LEU A 4 -4.98 -4.79 -12.86
N LYS A 5 -5.53 -4.32 -13.99
CA LYS A 5 -6.75 -3.50 -13.98
C LYS A 5 -7.94 -4.29 -13.45
N GLN A 6 -8.09 -5.56 -13.81
CA GLN A 6 -9.17 -6.39 -13.29
C GLN A 6 -9.07 -6.58 -11.77
N LEU A 7 -7.86 -6.67 -11.24
CA LEU A 7 -7.65 -6.85 -9.81
C LEU A 7 -8.04 -5.59 -9.03
N PHE A 8 -7.70 -4.41 -9.56
CA PHE A 8 -8.01 -3.13 -8.90
C PHE A 8 -9.46 -2.68 -9.09
N GLU A 9 -10.21 -3.24 -10.06
CA GLU A 9 -11.66 -3.08 -10.15
C GLU A 9 -12.42 -3.71 -8.96
N TRP A 10 -11.79 -4.61 -8.21
CA TRP A 10 -12.36 -5.20 -7.01
C TRP A 10 -12.31 -4.26 -5.81
N PHE A 11 -11.38 -3.29 -5.84
CA PHE A 11 -11.29 -2.25 -4.83
C PHE A 11 -11.83 -0.96 -5.44
N PRO A 12 -12.89 -0.39 -4.89
CA PRO A 12 -13.31 0.94 -5.30
C PRO A 12 -12.11 1.88 -5.15
N ASP A 13 -11.93 2.78 -6.12
CA ASP A 13 -10.82 3.75 -6.19
C ASP A 13 -10.68 4.63 -4.94
N ARG A 14 -11.57 4.48 -3.99
CA ARG A 14 -11.70 5.31 -2.79
C ARG A 14 -12.09 4.43 -1.62
N ASP A 15 -11.63 4.80 -0.43
CA ASP A 15 -12.09 4.31 0.86
C ASP A 15 -11.53 2.96 1.34
N PHE A 16 -10.25 2.71 1.13
CA PHE A 16 -9.56 1.70 1.92
C PHE A 16 -8.45 2.34 2.78
N ALA A 17 -8.20 1.74 3.93
CA ALA A 17 -7.11 2.09 4.80
C ALA A 17 -5.89 1.21 4.52
N VAL A 18 -4.71 1.81 4.41
CA VAL A 18 -3.45 1.08 4.41
C VAL A 18 -3.01 0.91 5.86
N LEU A 19 -2.98 -0.34 6.33
CA LEU A 19 -2.66 -0.68 7.72
C LEU A 19 -1.16 -0.92 7.92
N ASP A 20 -0.50 -1.52 6.92
CA ASP A 20 0.91 -1.84 6.98
C ASP A 20 1.48 -1.98 5.57
N HIS A 21 2.76 -1.67 5.40
CA HIS A 21 3.47 -1.90 4.14
C HIS A 21 4.97 -2.01 4.37
N GLY A 22 5.64 -2.78 3.53
CA GLY A 22 7.09 -2.91 3.59
C GLY A 22 7.63 -4.12 2.84
N PHE A 23 8.96 -4.18 2.71
CA PHE A 23 9.64 -5.37 2.23
C PHE A 23 9.50 -6.52 3.22
N LEU A 24 9.27 -7.72 2.71
CA LEU A 24 9.44 -8.93 3.51
C LEU A 24 10.93 -9.12 3.89
N PRO A 25 11.23 -9.86 4.97
CA PRO A 25 12.60 -9.98 5.48
C PRO A 25 13.64 -10.46 4.48
N HIS A 26 13.25 -11.24 3.46
CA HIS A 26 14.16 -11.68 2.38
C HIS A 26 14.47 -10.59 1.34
N GLY A 27 13.84 -9.40 1.41
CA GLY A 27 14.17 -8.22 0.63
C GLY A 27 13.76 -8.26 -0.86
N ARG A 28 13.00 -9.27 -1.29
CA ARG A 28 12.59 -9.43 -2.69
C ARG A 28 11.14 -9.02 -2.94
N ASP A 29 10.27 -9.34 -2.00
CA ASP A 29 8.83 -9.14 -2.12
C ASP A 29 8.37 -8.02 -1.19
N TYR A 30 7.38 -7.26 -1.62
CA TYR A 30 6.81 -6.14 -0.89
C TYR A 30 5.35 -6.45 -0.53
N SER A 31 4.97 -6.21 0.70
CA SER A 31 3.61 -6.45 1.19
C SER A 31 2.91 -5.12 1.46
N ILE A 32 1.63 -5.05 1.09
CA ILE A 32 0.72 -3.97 1.50
C ILE A 32 -0.51 -4.63 2.12
N VAL A 33 -0.83 -4.26 3.35
CA VAL A 33 -2.04 -4.70 4.05
C VAL A 33 -3.05 -3.58 4.06
N VAL A 34 -4.24 -3.85 3.56
CA VAL A 34 -5.33 -2.89 3.46
C VAL A 34 -6.58 -3.40 4.15
N GLU A 35 -7.43 -2.47 4.58
CA GLU A 35 -8.77 -2.77 5.09
C GLU A 35 -9.80 -1.91 4.35
N SER A 36 -10.84 -2.56 3.83
CA SER A 36 -11.95 -1.89 3.16
C SER A 36 -13.27 -2.28 3.81
N ALA A 37 -14.10 -1.29 4.11
CA ALA A 37 -15.47 -1.50 4.58
C ALA A 37 -16.47 -1.65 3.42
N LEU A 38 -16.07 -1.27 2.22
CA LEU A 38 -16.89 -1.21 1.02
C LEU A 38 -16.35 -2.13 -0.08
N GLY A 39 -17.16 -2.36 -1.09
CA GLY A 39 -16.78 -3.15 -2.25
C GLY A 39 -17.37 -4.56 -2.24
N LYS A 40 -16.93 -5.38 -3.17
CA LYS A 40 -17.45 -6.75 -3.35
C LYS A 40 -16.97 -7.73 -2.29
N ASP A 41 -15.84 -7.44 -1.66
CA ASP A 41 -15.23 -8.28 -0.63
C ASP A 41 -14.64 -7.41 0.49
N PRO A 42 -15.48 -6.92 1.42
CA PRO A 42 -15.02 -6.09 2.53
C PRO A 42 -14.14 -6.89 3.49
N GLY A 43 -13.28 -6.19 4.23
CA GLY A 43 -12.36 -6.77 5.22
C GLY A 43 -10.90 -6.45 4.92
N ARG A 44 -10.02 -7.24 5.54
CA ARG A 44 -8.56 -7.07 5.39
C ARG A 44 -8.01 -7.94 4.28
N HIS A 45 -7.14 -7.34 3.48
CA HIS A 45 -6.49 -7.99 2.37
C HIS A 45 -4.99 -7.68 2.38
N ARG A 46 -4.20 -8.69 2.03
CA ARG A 46 -2.77 -8.54 1.78
C ARG A 46 -2.50 -8.60 0.30
N PHE A 47 -1.79 -7.61 -0.20
CA PHE A 47 -1.20 -7.60 -1.53
C PHE A 47 0.29 -7.88 -1.38
N GLN A 48 0.78 -8.97 -1.95
CA GLN A 48 2.19 -9.30 -1.98
C GLN A 48 2.71 -9.19 -3.40
N PHE A 49 3.49 -8.15 -3.63
CA PHE A 49 4.19 -7.90 -4.90
C PHE A 49 5.50 -8.67 -4.89
N THR A 50 5.71 -9.51 -5.90
CA THR A 50 6.88 -10.37 -5.95
C THR A 50 7.93 -9.84 -6.91
N HIS A 51 9.21 -10.17 -6.64
CA HIS A 51 10.35 -9.68 -7.42
C HIS A 51 10.29 -8.16 -7.62
N VAL A 52 10.17 -7.43 -6.54
CA VAL A 52 10.18 -5.97 -6.55
C VAL A 52 11.60 -5.48 -6.77
N VAL A 53 11.81 -4.75 -7.86
CA VAL A 53 13.12 -4.21 -8.25
C VAL A 53 13.25 -2.72 -7.93
N VAL A 54 12.13 -2.02 -7.77
CA VAL A 54 12.07 -0.62 -7.38
C VAL A 54 10.93 -0.42 -6.39
N ALA A 55 11.23 0.25 -5.28
CA ALA A 55 10.24 0.74 -4.34
C ALA A 55 10.63 2.17 -3.94
N ILE A 56 9.79 3.14 -4.28
CA ILE A 56 10.03 4.55 -3.96
C ILE A 56 8.92 5.02 -3.06
N TYR A 57 9.28 5.31 -1.82
CA TYR A 57 8.41 5.92 -0.84
C TYR A 57 8.67 7.43 -0.81
N THR A 58 7.61 8.22 -0.87
CA THR A 58 7.68 9.68 -0.73
C THR A 58 6.65 10.13 0.28
N THR A 59 7.07 10.85 1.31
CA THR A 59 6.13 11.43 2.27
C THR A 59 5.26 12.49 1.60
N ARG A 60 4.00 12.55 2.03
CA ARG A 60 3.05 13.64 1.73
C ARG A 60 2.70 14.45 2.96
N VAL A 61 3.34 14.14 4.08
CA VAL A 61 3.22 14.92 5.31
C VAL A 61 3.87 16.27 5.10
N GLU A 62 3.20 17.33 5.50
CA GLU A 62 3.67 18.70 5.35
C GLU A 62 4.95 18.97 6.14
N ASP A 63 5.80 19.84 5.62
CA ASP A 63 7.10 20.18 6.21
C ASP A 63 6.99 20.68 7.65
N ASP A 64 5.95 21.44 7.98
CA ASP A 64 5.74 21.95 9.32
C ASP A 64 5.49 20.84 10.33
N LEU A 65 4.84 19.76 9.92
CA LEU A 65 4.63 18.59 10.75
C LEU A 65 5.92 17.78 10.92
N LEU A 66 6.69 17.64 9.85
CA LEU A 66 7.98 16.93 9.87
C LEU A 66 9.06 17.66 10.69
N ARG A 67 8.94 18.98 10.88
CA ARG A 67 9.84 19.77 11.73
C ARG A 67 9.54 19.64 13.21
N ARG A 68 8.35 19.15 13.58
CA ARG A 68 7.97 18.98 14.98
C ARG A 68 8.70 17.79 15.60
N SER A 69 9.06 17.91 16.87
CA SER A 69 9.57 16.77 17.64
C SER A 69 8.43 15.83 18.06
N TRP A 70 8.77 14.63 18.51
CA TRP A 70 7.81 13.71 19.10
C TRP A 70 7.07 14.29 20.31
N GLU A 71 7.70 15.19 21.04
CA GLU A 71 7.12 15.85 22.21
C GLU A 71 5.98 16.81 21.84
N ASP A 72 5.96 17.27 20.57
CA ASP A 72 4.92 18.15 20.04
C ASP A 72 3.77 17.39 19.38
N THR A 73 3.76 16.06 19.49
CA THR A 73 2.82 15.20 18.78
C THR A 73 2.15 14.22 19.72
N PHE A 74 0.97 13.75 19.34
CA PHE A 74 0.20 12.78 20.11
C PHE A 74 0.23 11.41 19.41
N VAL A 75 0.29 10.34 20.20
CA VAL A 75 0.35 8.97 19.68
C VAL A 75 -0.99 8.55 19.10
N ASP A 76 -2.09 8.93 19.75
CA ASP A 76 -3.44 8.63 19.30
C ASP A 76 -4.45 9.74 19.66
N TYR A 77 -5.66 9.62 19.13
CA TYR A 77 -6.73 10.58 19.40
C TYR A 77 -7.20 10.57 20.85
N GLU A 78 -7.14 9.46 21.56
CA GLU A 78 -7.52 9.36 22.97
C GLU A 78 -6.55 10.16 23.86
N GLU A 79 -5.26 10.11 23.53
CA GLU A 79 -4.25 10.90 24.21
C GLU A 79 -4.48 12.40 23.97
N TRP A 80 -4.75 12.78 22.73
CA TRP A 80 -5.04 14.16 22.37
C TRP A 80 -6.30 14.70 23.04
N GLU A 81 -7.37 13.91 23.10
CA GLU A 81 -8.61 14.27 23.81
C GLU A 81 -8.37 14.38 25.31
N ARG A 82 -7.64 13.45 25.92
CA ARG A 82 -7.28 13.51 27.35
C ARG A 82 -6.44 14.74 27.69
N ALA A 83 -5.63 15.21 26.78
CA ALA A 83 -4.84 16.44 26.93
C ALA A 83 -5.66 17.74 26.75
N GLY A 84 -6.95 17.64 26.44
CA GLY A 84 -7.83 18.80 26.27
C GLY A 84 -7.81 19.36 24.86
N THR A 85 -7.55 18.52 23.86
CA THR A 85 -7.55 18.86 22.43
C THR A 85 -6.66 20.06 22.05
N PRO A 86 -5.39 20.11 22.53
CA PRO A 86 -4.50 21.21 22.20
C PRO A 86 -4.14 21.24 20.73
N ALA A 87 -3.61 22.36 20.25
CA ALA A 87 -3.05 22.43 18.92
C ALA A 87 -1.86 21.46 18.79
N GLY A 88 -1.96 20.51 17.86
CA GLY A 88 -0.93 19.49 17.67
C GLY A 88 -1.32 18.52 16.57
N TYR A 89 -0.41 17.62 16.23
CA TYR A 89 -0.63 16.58 15.24
C TYR A 89 -0.70 15.21 15.92
N VAL A 90 -1.72 14.42 15.54
CA VAL A 90 -1.89 13.06 16.03
C VAL A 90 -1.24 12.10 15.02
N TRP A 91 -0.09 11.53 15.38
CA TRP A 91 0.60 10.54 14.53
C TRP A 91 -0.12 9.20 14.49
N GLY A 92 -0.88 8.90 15.49
CA GLY A 92 -1.27 7.58 15.90
C GLY A 92 -2.54 7.02 15.30
N THR A 93 -2.99 7.46 14.14
CA THR A 93 -3.85 6.59 13.36
C THR A 93 -2.95 5.48 12.79
N ASN A 94 -3.21 4.24 13.22
CA ASN A 94 -2.47 3.06 12.75
C ASN A 94 -2.78 2.71 11.28
N TRP A 95 -3.24 3.66 10.50
CA TRP A 95 -3.62 3.48 9.10
C TRP A 95 -3.50 4.79 8.32
N SER A 96 -3.29 4.67 7.01
CA SER A 96 -3.31 5.79 6.07
C SER A 96 -4.49 5.63 5.12
N LEU A 97 -5.25 6.69 4.91
CA LEU A 97 -6.36 6.67 3.97
C LEU A 97 -5.82 6.66 2.54
N ALA A 98 -6.25 5.71 1.74
CA ALA A 98 -5.92 5.66 0.32
C ALA A 98 -6.76 6.70 -0.45
N ASP A 99 -6.10 7.74 -0.94
CA ASP A 99 -6.68 8.79 -1.76
C ASP A 99 -5.59 9.40 -2.66
N PRO A 100 -5.69 9.27 -3.95
CA PRO A 100 -6.67 8.57 -4.78
C PRO A 100 -6.56 7.04 -4.79
N GLY A 101 -5.70 6.43 -3.97
CA GLY A 101 -5.60 5.00 -3.81
C GLY A 101 -4.59 4.33 -4.71
N MET A 102 -4.81 3.05 -4.97
CA MET A 102 -3.89 2.15 -5.66
C MET A 102 -4.30 1.97 -7.13
N ARG A 103 -3.37 2.17 -8.04
CA ARG A 103 -3.59 2.03 -9.48
C ARG A 103 -2.43 1.38 -10.20
N ALA A 104 -2.74 0.56 -11.18
CA ALA A 104 -1.77 0.13 -12.17
C ALA A 104 -1.41 1.30 -13.09
N VAL A 105 -0.14 1.42 -13.40
CA VAL A 105 0.39 2.43 -14.32
C VAL A 105 0.88 1.71 -15.58
N GLU A 106 0.73 2.34 -16.74
CA GLU A 106 1.34 1.81 -17.97
C GLU A 106 2.86 1.74 -17.79
N PRO A 107 3.50 0.63 -18.19
CA PRO A 107 4.92 0.44 -17.98
C PRO A 107 5.75 1.58 -18.57
N SER A 108 6.60 2.16 -17.74
CA SER A 108 7.56 3.17 -18.16
C SER A 108 8.80 2.50 -18.80
N GLN A 109 9.72 3.34 -19.30
CA GLN A 109 11.02 2.85 -19.76
C GLN A 109 11.76 2.08 -18.66
N LEU A 110 11.62 2.49 -17.40
CA LEU A 110 12.22 1.81 -16.25
C LEU A 110 11.73 0.36 -16.11
N ALA A 111 10.42 0.11 -16.21
CA ALA A 111 9.87 -1.24 -16.17
C ALA A 111 10.29 -2.05 -17.40
N THR A 112 10.36 -1.42 -18.57
CA THR A 112 10.84 -2.05 -19.80
C THR A 112 12.28 -2.52 -19.67
N ASP A 113 13.18 -1.65 -19.20
CA ASP A 113 14.59 -1.97 -19.00
C ASP A 113 14.77 -3.13 -17.99
N TRP A 114 13.99 -3.14 -16.92
CA TRP A 114 14.00 -4.24 -15.97
C TRP A 114 13.43 -5.54 -16.54
N SER A 115 12.38 -5.45 -17.38
CA SER A 115 11.82 -6.62 -18.09
C SER A 115 12.86 -7.28 -18.99
N GLU A 116 13.61 -6.48 -19.74
CA GLU A 116 14.69 -6.97 -20.60
C GLU A 116 15.83 -7.60 -19.79
N ARG A 117 16.25 -6.95 -18.70
CA ARG A 117 17.35 -7.45 -17.85
C ARG A 117 17.02 -8.77 -17.18
N LEU A 118 15.77 -8.93 -16.71
CA LEU A 118 15.36 -10.12 -15.96
C LEU A 118 14.71 -11.18 -16.84
N GLN A 119 14.47 -10.89 -18.13
CA GLN A 119 13.72 -11.76 -19.04
C GLN A 119 12.36 -12.16 -18.48
N LYS A 120 11.69 -11.20 -17.83
CA LYS A 120 10.38 -11.36 -17.17
C LYS A 120 9.57 -10.09 -17.37
N PRO A 121 8.25 -10.18 -17.60
CA PRO A 121 7.41 -8.99 -17.64
C PRO A 121 7.44 -8.27 -16.28
N MET A 122 7.63 -6.96 -16.30
CA MET A 122 7.59 -6.11 -15.12
C MET A 122 6.44 -5.13 -15.23
N TYR A 123 5.79 -4.88 -14.13
CA TYR A 123 4.62 -4.02 -14.01
C TYR A 123 4.88 -2.87 -13.04
N GLU A 124 4.10 -1.82 -13.16
CA GLU A 124 4.19 -0.66 -12.30
C GLU A 124 2.89 -0.42 -11.55
N LEU A 125 3.03 -0.04 -10.29
CA LEU A 125 1.95 0.35 -9.40
C LEU A 125 2.27 1.70 -8.77
N LYS A 126 1.23 2.52 -8.61
CA LYS A 126 1.27 3.70 -7.77
C LYS A 126 0.19 3.61 -6.70
N LEU A 127 0.58 3.77 -5.45
CA LEU A 127 -0.31 3.94 -4.30
C LEU A 127 -0.15 5.34 -3.76
N GLU A 128 -1.26 6.07 -3.64
CA GLU A 128 -1.29 7.40 -3.05
C GLU A 128 -2.24 7.39 -1.85
N THR A 129 -1.74 7.87 -0.72
CA THR A 129 -2.49 7.99 0.52
C THR A 129 -2.47 9.44 1.03
N ASP A 130 -3.18 9.72 2.09
CA ASP A 130 -3.12 11.01 2.78
C ASP A 130 -1.74 11.33 3.38
N ARG A 131 -0.88 10.32 3.60
CA ARG A 131 0.43 10.47 4.26
C ARG A 131 1.64 10.23 3.39
N PHE A 132 1.51 9.39 2.37
CA PHE A 132 2.63 9.03 1.49
C PHE A 132 2.17 8.62 0.11
N SER A 133 3.10 8.61 -0.83
CA SER A 133 2.99 7.92 -2.10
C SER A 133 4.03 6.82 -2.20
N LEU A 134 3.66 5.71 -2.80
CA LEU A 134 4.52 4.55 -3.05
C LEU A 134 4.46 4.19 -4.53
N PHE A 135 5.63 4.03 -5.13
CA PHE A 135 5.78 3.54 -6.50
C PHE A 135 6.53 2.21 -6.46
N LEU A 136 6.00 1.19 -7.10
CA LEU A 136 6.61 -0.13 -7.19
C LEU A 136 6.80 -0.56 -8.64
N VAL A 137 7.95 -1.19 -8.93
CA VAL A 137 8.18 -2.00 -10.14
C VAL A 137 8.37 -3.46 -9.70
N PHE A 138 7.54 -4.36 -10.20
CA PHE A 138 7.44 -5.74 -9.73
C PHE A 138 7.05 -6.70 -10.86
N HIS A 139 7.22 -8.01 -10.63
CA HIS A 139 6.90 -9.03 -11.61
C HIS A 139 5.47 -9.59 -11.49
N SER A 140 5.05 -9.96 -10.30
CA SER A 140 3.71 -10.56 -10.10
C SER A 140 3.09 -10.13 -8.77
N LEU A 141 1.79 -10.35 -8.64
CA LEU A 141 1.01 -9.98 -7.48
C LEU A 141 0.24 -11.21 -6.96
N ARG A 142 0.30 -11.40 -5.65
CA ARG A 142 -0.53 -12.34 -4.91
C ARG A 142 -1.46 -11.57 -3.99
N THR A 143 -2.71 -12.01 -3.89
CA THR A 143 -3.67 -11.43 -2.95
C THR A 143 -4.17 -12.49 -1.99
N ALA A 144 -4.39 -12.10 -0.75
CA ALA A 144 -4.98 -12.96 0.27
C ALA A 144 -5.90 -12.14 1.16
N LYS A 145 -7.07 -12.71 1.48
CA LYS A 145 -7.90 -12.18 2.57
C LYS A 145 -7.30 -12.61 3.90
N ILE A 146 -7.19 -11.67 4.83
CA ILE A 146 -6.67 -11.92 6.17
C ILE A 146 -7.86 -12.00 7.12
N ASP A 147 -8.02 -13.14 7.77
CA ASP A 147 -9.00 -13.28 8.84
C ASP A 147 -8.31 -13.02 10.20
N ASP A 148 -8.96 -12.25 11.08
CA ASP A 148 -8.43 -11.89 12.41
C ASP A 148 -8.16 -13.09 13.32
N ARG A 149 -8.54 -14.29 12.90
CA ARG A 149 -8.44 -15.51 13.74
C ARG A 149 -7.41 -16.54 13.30
N THR A 150 -6.91 -16.46 12.09
CA THR A 150 -5.88 -17.39 11.58
C THR A 150 -5.18 -16.76 10.38
N ASP A 151 -3.85 -16.83 10.35
CA ASP A 151 -3.02 -16.58 9.17
C ASP A 151 -3.30 -17.59 8.03
N THR A 152 -4.55 -17.98 7.84
CA THR A 152 -4.92 -18.93 6.80
C THR A 152 -5.07 -18.18 5.49
N VAL A 153 -3.99 -18.17 4.76
CA VAL A 153 -3.84 -17.58 3.45
C VAL A 153 -4.66 -18.37 2.44
N ALA A 154 -5.83 -17.90 2.08
CA ALA A 154 -6.45 -18.29 0.82
C ALA A 154 -5.70 -17.56 -0.31
N GLN A 155 -4.70 -18.21 -0.88
CA GLN A 155 -3.93 -17.64 -1.98
C GLN A 155 -4.75 -17.67 -3.26
N VAL A 156 -5.22 -16.53 -3.70
CA VAL A 156 -5.60 -16.35 -5.10
C VAL A 156 -4.32 -15.97 -5.86
N ILE A 157 -3.69 -16.94 -6.48
CA ILE A 157 -2.63 -16.69 -7.46
C ILE A 157 -3.36 -16.23 -8.71
N VAL A 158 -3.17 -14.98 -9.11
CA VAL A 158 -3.54 -14.55 -10.46
C VAL A 158 -2.32 -14.84 -11.34
N PRO A 159 -2.33 -15.96 -12.11
CA PRO A 159 -1.29 -16.16 -13.10
C PRO A 159 -1.48 -15.07 -14.16
N ILE A 160 -0.44 -14.34 -14.42
CA ILE A 160 -0.38 -13.50 -15.60
C ILE A 160 -0.06 -14.49 -16.73
N GLU A 161 -1.10 -14.95 -17.43
CA GLU A 161 -0.92 -15.74 -18.64
C GLU A 161 -0.30 -14.83 -19.72
N ASP A 162 0.73 -15.36 -20.35
CA ASP A 162 1.49 -14.74 -21.47
C ASP A 162 0.60 -14.41 -22.68
#